data_0623202ad5dece332abf4f4b85df8220
#
_entry.id   0623202ad5dece332abf4f4b85df8220
#
_cell.length_a   1.000
_cell.length_b   1.000
_cell.length_c   1.000
_cell.angle_alpha   90.00
_cell.angle_beta   90.00
_cell.angle_gamma   90.00
#
_symmetry.space_group_name_H-M   'P 1'
#
loop_
_entity.id
_entity.type
_entity.pdbx_description
1 polymer ?
#
loop_
_entity_poly.entity_id
_entity_poly.type
_entity_poly.pdbx_seq_one_letter_code
_entity_poly.pdbx_strand_id
1 'polypeptide(L)'
;MSDRWAGDYDAVVFDNDGVLVAPTEREVLVDAVMDSFRAFGVEIDRAFARRTVAEDTVPIEAAREHGLDPEAFWHHRELTASLAQQTHVRDGGKQVYDDVAALGQLDLPLGIVSNNQHATVEFLLAHYDLDGFRTAYGRQPTLADAARRKPESDYLERALADLDANEALYVGDSEKDIVAARRAGIDSVFLRRDHVADVVLSVEPTAEVPDLQTLVEALTEQR
;
A
#
# COMPACT_ATOMS: atom_id res chain seq x y z
N MET A 1 -10.80 26.06 12.76
CA MET A 1 -11.94 25.30 13.31
C MET A 1 -11.49 23.87 13.29
N SER A 2 -11.19 23.26 14.45
CA SER A 2 -10.82 21.85 14.51
C SER A 2 -12.12 21.08 14.31
N ASP A 3 -12.35 20.60 13.11
CA ASP A 3 -13.39 19.63 12.86
C ASP A 3 -13.00 18.36 13.62
N ARG A 4 -13.80 17.98 14.61
CA ARG A 4 -13.64 16.78 15.43
C ARG A 4 -13.96 15.54 14.56
N TRP A 5 -12.98 15.11 13.77
CA TRP A 5 -13.08 13.88 12.98
C TRP A 5 -12.53 12.65 13.73
N ALA A 6 -11.68 12.85 14.74
CA ALA A 6 -11.13 11.76 15.51
C ALA A 6 -12.21 11.22 16.47
N GLY A 7 -12.86 10.12 16.05
CA GLY A 7 -13.84 9.37 16.85
C GLY A 7 -13.18 8.40 17.83
N ASP A 8 -14.02 7.67 18.59
CA ASP A 8 -13.59 6.52 19.40
C ASP A 8 -13.36 5.32 18.47
N TYR A 9 -12.14 5.20 17.93
CA TYR A 9 -11.79 4.07 17.08
C TYR A 9 -11.29 2.85 17.88
N ASP A 10 -11.64 1.65 17.40
CA ASP A 10 -11.19 0.36 17.93
C ASP A 10 -9.80 -0.02 17.39
N ALA A 11 -9.45 0.45 16.19
CA ALA A 11 -8.19 0.17 15.51
C ALA A 11 -7.83 1.24 14.49
N VAL A 12 -6.54 1.29 14.12
CA VAL A 12 -6.06 2.08 12.98
C VAL A 12 -5.34 1.16 12.00
N VAL A 13 -5.71 1.26 10.73
CA VAL A 13 -5.09 0.51 9.63
C VAL A 13 -4.40 1.47 8.68
N PHE A 14 -3.19 1.15 8.24
CA PHE A 14 -2.35 2.01 7.42
C PHE A 14 -2.09 1.38 6.05
N ASP A 15 -1.99 2.18 5.00
CA ASP A 15 -1.20 1.78 3.85
C ASP A 15 0.29 1.77 4.23
N ASN A 16 1.10 1.16 3.39
CA ASN A 16 2.53 1.03 3.62
C ASN A 16 3.34 2.07 2.81
N ASP A 17 3.27 1.96 1.48
CA ASP A 17 4.02 2.83 0.56
C ASP A 17 3.42 4.24 0.53
N GLY A 18 4.25 5.26 0.75
CA GLY A 18 3.81 6.64 0.84
C GLY A 18 3.24 7.03 2.21
N VAL A 19 3.01 6.07 3.12
CA VAL A 19 2.48 6.29 4.47
C VAL A 19 3.52 5.99 5.53
N LEU A 20 3.97 4.73 5.63
CA LEU A 20 4.99 4.28 6.58
C LEU A 20 6.40 4.37 6.00
N VAL A 21 6.54 4.04 4.73
CA VAL A 21 7.80 4.08 3.98
C VAL A 21 7.65 4.91 2.71
N ALA A 22 8.73 5.48 2.21
CA ALA A 22 8.72 6.23 0.95
C ALA A 22 8.20 5.36 -0.21
N PRO A 23 7.54 5.94 -1.23
CA PRO A 23 7.16 5.22 -2.43
C PRO A 23 8.37 4.59 -3.12
N THR A 24 8.19 3.41 -3.73
CA THR A 24 9.24 2.79 -4.53
C THR A 24 9.51 3.64 -5.78
N GLU A 25 10.78 3.86 -6.13
CA GLU A 25 11.16 4.52 -7.36
C GLU A 25 10.56 3.81 -8.58
N ARG A 26 9.92 4.57 -9.46
CA ARG A 26 9.20 4.02 -10.63
C ARG A 26 10.08 3.16 -11.52
N GLU A 27 11.34 3.54 -11.72
CA GLU A 27 12.26 2.80 -12.60
C GLU A 27 12.59 1.40 -12.05
N VAL A 28 12.62 1.21 -10.73
CA VAL A 28 12.75 -0.14 -10.11
C VAL A 28 11.60 -1.03 -10.53
N LEU A 29 10.37 -0.51 -10.51
CA LEU A 29 9.19 -1.25 -10.91
C LEU A 29 9.15 -1.49 -12.43
N VAL A 30 9.59 -0.52 -13.22
CA VAL A 30 9.71 -0.64 -14.70
C VAL A 30 10.69 -1.73 -15.07
N ASP A 31 11.87 -1.74 -14.46
CA ASP A 31 12.88 -2.77 -14.69
C ASP A 31 12.35 -4.16 -14.27
N ALA A 32 11.65 -4.26 -13.15
CA ALA A 32 11.03 -5.51 -12.71
C ALA A 32 9.97 -6.04 -13.70
N VAL A 33 9.19 -5.17 -14.34
CA VAL A 33 8.26 -5.57 -15.42
C VAL A 33 9.03 -6.11 -16.62
N MET A 34 10.09 -5.42 -17.06
CA MET A 34 10.93 -5.87 -18.19
C MET A 34 11.60 -7.21 -17.89
N ASP A 35 12.17 -7.36 -16.69
CA ASP A 35 12.83 -8.61 -16.27
C ASP A 35 11.85 -9.78 -16.18
N SER A 36 10.61 -9.51 -15.77
CA SER A 36 9.56 -10.52 -15.71
C SER A 36 9.26 -11.11 -17.09
N PHE A 37 9.15 -10.30 -18.14
CA PHE A 37 8.97 -10.79 -19.52
C PHE A 37 10.22 -11.47 -20.05
N ARG A 38 11.40 -10.88 -19.78
CA ARG A 38 12.69 -11.45 -20.21
C ARG A 38 12.93 -12.84 -19.66
N ALA A 39 12.49 -13.14 -18.42
CA ALA A 39 12.60 -14.47 -17.84
C ALA A 39 11.85 -15.54 -18.64
N PHE A 40 10.84 -15.16 -19.41
CA PHE A 40 10.11 -16.03 -20.35
C PHE A 40 10.62 -15.93 -21.80
N GLY A 41 11.77 -15.27 -22.02
CA GLY A 41 12.33 -15.07 -23.35
C GLY A 41 11.61 -14.03 -24.22
N VAL A 42 10.83 -13.16 -23.62
CA VAL A 42 10.06 -12.10 -24.27
C VAL A 42 10.72 -10.75 -24.05
N GLU A 43 11.03 -10.05 -25.13
CA GLU A 43 11.48 -8.65 -25.06
C GLU A 43 10.28 -7.71 -25.26
N ILE A 44 10.07 -6.81 -24.33
CA ILE A 44 9.04 -5.76 -24.38
C ILE A 44 9.67 -4.37 -24.47
N ASP A 45 8.94 -3.42 -25.04
CA ASP A 45 9.36 -2.03 -25.06
C ASP A 45 9.30 -1.41 -23.65
N ARG A 46 10.33 -0.64 -23.28
CA ARG A 46 10.38 0.09 -22.00
C ARG A 46 9.22 1.08 -21.84
N ALA A 47 8.71 1.66 -22.92
CA ALA A 47 7.54 2.52 -22.86
C ALA A 47 6.27 1.74 -22.45
N PHE A 48 6.12 0.47 -22.90
CA PHE A 48 5.07 -0.41 -22.42
C PHE A 48 5.22 -0.67 -20.91
N ALA A 49 6.41 -1.02 -20.44
CA ALA A 49 6.66 -1.25 -19.02
C ALA A 49 6.35 -0.01 -18.16
N ARG A 50 6.75 1.19 -18.61
CA ARG A 50 6.41 2.45 -17.94
C ARG A 50 4.91 2.72 -17.88
N ARG A 51 4.15 2.43 -18.95
CA ARG A 51 2.68 2.56 -18.93
C ARG A 51 2.06 1.57 -17.95
N THR A 52 2.50 0.31 -17.96
CA THR A 52 2.03 -0.73 -17.04
C THR A 52 2.18 -0.30 -15.58
N VAL A 53 3.33 0.30 -15.23
CA VAL A 53 3.58 0.81 -13.87
C VAL A 53 2.74 2.06 -13.60
N ALA A 54 2.68 3.02 -14.53
CA ALA A 54 1.97 4.28 -14.32
C ALA A 54 0.45 4.08 -14.16
N GLU A 55 -0.13 3.14 -14.89
CA GLU A 55 -1.56 2.81 -14.87
C GLU A 55 -1.90 1.72 -13.84
N ASP A 56 -0.89 1.19 -13.13
CA ASP A 56 -1.03 0.07 -12.19
C ASP A 56 -1.83 -1.10 -12.79
N THR A 57 -1.50 -1.45 -14.04
CA THR A 57 -2.22 -2.50 -14.76
C THR A 57 -1.59 -3.89 -14.56
N VAL A 58 -2.43 -4.92 -14.65
CA VAL A 58 -2.02 -6.32 -14.69
C VAL A 58 -1.83 -6.72 -16.15
N PRO A 59 -0.59 -6.93 -16.66
CA PRO A 59 -0.32 -7.05 -18.10
C PRO A 59 -0.63 -8.45 -18.68
N ILE A 60 -1.83 -8.96 -18.40
CA ILE A 60 -2.26 -10.32 -18.77
C ILE A 60 -2.47 -10.46 -20.28
N GLU A 61 -3.07 -9.44 -20.92
CA GLU A 61 -3.28 -9.51 -22.38
C GLU A 61 -1.93 -9.55 -23.11
N ALA A 62 -0.96 -8.76 -22.70
CA ALA A 62 0.38 -8.82 -23.26
C ALA A 62 1.05 -10.19 -23.03
N ALA A 63 0.86 -10.80 -21.86
CA ALA A 63 1.34 -12.16 -21.60
C ALA A 63 0.70 -13.18 -22.58
N ARG A 64 -0.62 -13.10 -22.78
CA ARG A 64 -1.35 -13.96 -23.72
C ARG A 64 -0.91 -13.78 -25.18
N GLU A 65 -0.69 -12.54 -25.62
CA GLU A 65 -0.19 -12.21 -26.97
C GLU A 65 1.17 -12.88 -27.25
N HIS A 66 1.98 -13.04 -26.21
CA HIS A 66 3.26 -13.75 -26.28
C HIS A 66 3.16 -15.26 -25.99
N GLY A 67 1.95 -15.81 -25.86
CA GLY A 67 1.74 -17.24 -25.62
C GLY A 67 2.10 -17.71 -24.20
N LEU A 68 2.19 -16.78 -23.24
CA LEU A 68 2.50 -17.11 -21.85
C LEU A 68 1.23 -17.52 -21.10
N ASP A 69 1.35 -18.46 -20.17
CA ASP A 69 0.29 -18.76 -19.22
C ASP A 69 0.12 -17.58 -18.25
N PRO A 70 -1.09 -16.99 -18.13
CA PRO A 70 -1.31 -15.78 -17.34
C PRO A 70 -1.03 -15.94 -15.86
N GLU A 71 -1.38 -17.07 -15.26
CA GLU A 71 -1.16 -17.33 -13.82
C GLU A 71 0.34 -17.50 -13.53
N ALA A 72 1.03 -18.31 -14.33
CA ALA A 72 2.47 -18.53 -14.17
C ALA A 72 3.26 -17.23 -14.40
N PHE A 73 2.89 -16.45 -15.43
CA PHE A 73 3.50 -15.16 -15.70
C PHE A 73 3.27 -14.16 -14.53
N TRP A 74 2.01 -14.03 -14.07
CA TRP A 74 1.69 -13.12 -12.98
C TRP A 74 2.39 -13.51 -11.69
N HIS A 75 2.39 -14.79 -11.35
CA HIS A 75 3.12 -15.29 -10.18
C HIS A 75 4.61 -14.89 -10.23
N HIS A 76 5.26 -15.15 -11.37
CA HIS A 76 6.68 -14.80 -11.56
C HIS A 76 6.90 -13.28 -11.48
N ARG A 77 6.04 -12.49 -12.12
CA ARG A 77 6.11 -11.01 -12.10
C ARG A 77 6.04 -10.46 -10.68
N GLU A 78 5.15 -11.00 -9.85
CA GLU A 78 4.99 -10.56 -8.46
C GLU A 78 6.25 -10.88 -7.63
N LEU A 79 6.84 -12.06 -7.81
CA LEU A 79 8.09 -12.41 -7.14
C LEU A 79 9.26 -11.52 -7.62
N THR A 80 9.37 -11.30 -8.92
CA THR A 80 10.41 -10.44 -9.50
C THR A 80 10.30 -9.01 -8.97
N ALA A 81 9.09 -8.45 -8.92
CA ALA A 81 8.86 -7.10 -8.40
C ALA A 81 9.15 -7.00 -6.90
N SER A 82 8.80 -8.04 -6.12
CA SER A 82 9.12 -8.08 -4.70
C SER A 82 10.64 -8.12 -4.47
N LEU A 83 11.38 -8.96 -5.18
CA LEU A 83 12.84 -9.06 -5.09
C LEU A 83 13.53 -7.75 -5.49
N ALA A 84 13.08 -7.10 -6.57
CA ALA A 84 13.62 -5.82 -7.01
C ALA A 84 13.47 -4.75 -5.93
N GLN A 85 12.29 -4.64 -5.32
CA GLN A 85 12.02 -3.71 -4.22
C GLN A 85 12.86 -4.03 -2.99
N GLN A 86 12.96 -5.30 -2.58
CA GLN A 86 13.79 -5.71 -1.44
C GLN A 86 15.27 -5.38 -1.67
N THR A 87 15.78 -5.55 -2.89
CA THR A 87 17.15 -5.16 -3.24
C THR A 87 17.32 -3.65 -3.13
N HIS A 88 16.39 -2.88 -3.70
CA HIS A 88 16.39 -1.42 -3.63
C HIS A 88 16.38 -0.89 -2.19
N VAL A 89 15.60 -1.53 -1.30
CA VAL A 89 15.59 -1.21 0.14
C VAL A 89 16.94 -1.48 0.79
N ARG A 90 17.56 -2.65 0.54
CA ARG A 90 18.89 -2.99 1.09
C ARG A 90 19.97 -2.04 0.62
N ASP A 91 19.83 -1.48 -0.57
CA ASP A 91 20.74 -0.49 -1.16
C ASP A 91 20.46 0.95 -0.65
N GLY A 92 19.47 1.13 0.25
CA GLY A 92 19.13 2.41 0.86
C GLY A 92 18.23 3.30 -0.01
N GLY A 93 17.66 2.77 -1.09
CA GLY A 93 16.84 3.55 -2.03
C GLY A 93 15.42 3.84 -1.55
N LYS A 94 14.96 3.18 -0.50
CA LYS A 94 13.64 3.40 0.10
C LYS A 94 13.77 3.46 1.60
N GLN A 95 13.24 4.51 2.22
CA GLN A 95 13.40 4.77 3.66
C GLN A 95 12.04 4.73 4.37
N VAL A 96 12.07 4.38 5.64
CA VAL A 96 10.95 4.61 6.57
C VAL A 96 10.87 6.11 6.88
N TYR A 97 9.67 6.64 7.05
CA TYR A 97 9.49 8.02 7.47
C TYR A 97 9.76 8.20 8.97
N ASP A 98 10.41 9.29 9.33
CA ASP A 98 10.83 9.57 10.73
C ASP A 98 9.64 9.63 11.69
N ASP A 99 8.48 10.09 11.23
CA ASP A 99 7.26 10.24 12.02
C ASP A 99 6.50 8.92 12.30
N VAL A 100 6.94 7.80 11.73
CA VAL A 100 6.42 6.46 12.05
C VAL A 100 6.62 6.14 13.54
N ALA A 101 7.69 6.66 14.15
CA ALA A 101 7.95 6.50 15.57
C ALA A 101 6.81 7.05 16.47
N ALA A 102 6.03 8.03 15.98
CA ALA A 102 4.90 8.58 16.72
C ALA A 102 3.78 7.54 16.95
N LEU A 103 3.66 6.53 16.09
CA LEU A 103 2.64 5.48 16.22
C LEU A 103 2.76 4.70 17.52
N GLY A 104 3.95 4.64 18.13
CA GLY A 104 4.16 4.05 19.45
C GLY A 104 3.41 4.73 20.60
N GLN A 105 2.81 5.91 20.37
CA GLN A 105 1.99 6.63 21.35
C GLN A 105 0.51 6.23 21.29
N LEU A 106 0.10 5.49 20.25
CA LEU A 106 -1.28 5.02 20.12
C LEU A 106 -1.50 3.77 20.97
N ASP A 107 -2.48 3.84 21.88
CA ASP A 107 -2.97 2.68 22.62
C ASP A 107 -4.15 2.03 21.86
N LEU A 108 -3.90 1.66 20.61
CA LEU A 108 -4.86 1.05 19.69
C LEU A 108 -4.21 -0.10 18.93
N PRO A 109 -4.96 -1.16 18.60
CA PRO A 109 -4.52 -2.15 17.65
C PRO A 109 -4.20 -1.53 16.28
N LEU A 110 -3.01 -1.83 15.73
CA LEU A 110 -2.56 -1.33 14.44
C LEU A 110 -2.54 -2.46 13.41
N GLY A 111 -2.92 -2.14 12.18
CA GLY A 111 -2.87 -3.03 11.02
C GLY A 111 -2.25 -2.36 9.80
N ILE A 112 -1.85 -3.18 8.82
CA ILE A 112 -1.37 -2.73 7.51
C ILE A 112 -2.17 -3.39 6.40
N VAL A 113 -2.60 -2.59 5.41
CA VAL A 113 -3.20 -3.09 4.16
C VAL A 113 -2.60 -2.34 2.99
N SER A 114 -1.82 -3.04 2.17
CA SER A 114 -1.09 -2.46 1.04
C SER A 114 -1.40 -3.15 -0.28
N ASN A 115 -1.36 -2.38 -1.38
CA ASN A 115 -1.39 -2.92 -2.73
C ASN A 115 -0.03 -3.49 -3.19
N ASN A 116 1.02 -3.35 -2.38
CA ASN A 116 2.31 -3.97 -2.64
C ASN A 116 2.25 -5.50 -2.44
N GLN A 117 3.25 -6.23 -2.91
CA GLN A 117 3.35 -7.68 -2.69
C GLN A 117 3.46 -7.97 -1.18
N HIS A 118 2.75 -9.00 -0.71
CA HIS A 118 2.77 -9.38 0.70
C HIS A 118 4.20 -9.65 1.21
N ALA A 119 5.00 -10.37 0.43
CA ALA A 119 6.39 -10.63 0.76
C ALA A 119 7.26 -9.35 0.84
N THR A 120 6.89 -8.28 0.13
CA THR A 120 7.55 -6.97 0.26
C THR A 120 7.13 -6.29 1.55
N VAL A 121 5.85 -6.34 1.92
CA VAL A 121 5.35 -5.77 3.18
C VAL A 121 6.01 -6.45 4.37
N GLU A 122 6.02 -7.78 4.41
CA GLU A 122 6.70 -8.55 5.49
C GLU A 122 8.19 -8.22 5.58
N PHE A 123 8.86 -8.12 4.42
CA PHE A 123 10.27 -7.74 4.37
C PHE A 123 10.51 -6.34 4.95
N LEU A 124 9.67 -5.35 4.60
CA LEU A 124 9.80 -3.97 5.09
C LEU A 124 9.60 -3.91 6.61
N LEU A 125 8.61 -4.60 7.15
CA LEU A 125 8.38 -4.70 8.58
C LEU A 125 9.60 -5.26 9.31
N ALA A 126 10.15 -6.37 8.82
CA ALA A 126 11.33 -6.99 9.41
C ALA A 126 12.63 -6.17 9.24
N HIS A 127 12.78 -5.49 8.08
CA HIS A 127 14.01 -4.73 7.77
C HIS A 127 14.13 -3.44 8.58
N TYR A 128 13.01 -2.80 8.87
CA TYR A 128 12.96 -1.53 9.62
C TYR A 128 12.52 -1.70 11.08
N ASP A 129 12.43 -2.93 11.57
CA ASP A 129 11.98 -3.24 12.93
C ASP A 129 10.64 -2.56 13.26
N LEU A 130 9.69 -2.58 12.31
CA LEU A 130 8.37 -2.00 12.46
C LEU A 130 7.46 -2.96 13.24
N ASP A 131 7.73 -3.08 14.52
CA ASP A 131 6.93 -3.87 15.45
C ASP A 131 5.66 -3.11 15.87
N GLY A 132 4.66 -3.83 16.37
CA GLY A 132 3.42 -3.24 16.90
C GLY A 132 2.21 -3.36 15.99
N PHE A 133 2.38 -3.79 14.74
CA PHE A 133 1.25 -4.14 13.87
C PHE A 133 0.78 -5.57 14.16
N ARG A 134 -0.51 -5.71 14.52
CA ARG A 134 -1.11 -7.03 14.82
C ARG A 134 -1.42 -7.85 13.57
N THR A 135 -1.68 -7.16 12.46
CA THR A 135 -1.97 -7.80 11.17
C THR A 135 -1.36 -6.99 10.04
N ALA A 136 -0.96 -7.65 8.96
CA ALA A 136 -0.44 -7.01 7.77
C ALA A 136 -0.86 -7.79 6.52
N TYR A 137 -1.48 -7.10 5.58
CA TYR A 137 -1.90 -7.64 4.31
C TYR A 137 -1.27 -6.90 3.15
N GLY A 138 -0.63 -7.66 2.27
CA GLY A 138 -0.24 -7.26 0.93
C GLY A 138 -0.81 -8.23 -0.09
N ARG A 139 -0.66 -7.93 -1.36
CA ARG A 139 -1.17 -8.75 -2.45
C ARG A 139 -0.39 -10.07 -2.56
N GLN A 140 -1.09 -11.20 -2.55
CA GLN A 140 -0.50 -12.50 -2.87
C GLN A 140 -0.25 -12.63 -4.39
N PRO A 141 0.72 -13.46 -4.82
CA PRO A 141 1.13 -13.56 -6.22
C PRO A 141 0.15 -14.38 -7.08
N THR A 142 -1.15 -14.11 -6.99
CA THR A 142 -2.21 -14.75 -7.77
C THR A 142 -3.06 -13.70 -8.50
N LEU A 143 -3.66 -14.07 -9.64
CA LEU A 143 -4.57 -13.16 -10.34
C LEU A 143 -5.83 -12.86 -9.52
N ALA A 144 -6.29 -13.82 -8.73
CA ALA A 144 -7.42 -13.62 -7.83
C ALA A 144 -7.13 -12.52 -6.79
N ASP A 145 -5.94 -12.52 -6.22
CA ASP A 145 -5.53 -11.50 -5.25
C ASP A 145 -5.21 -10.15 -5.89
N ALA A 146 -4.73 -10.15 -7.15
CA ALA A 146 -4.61 -8.92 -7.93
C ALA A 146 -5.95 -8.20 -8.11
N ALA A 147 -7.06 -8.93 -8.21
CA ALA A 147 -8.41 -8.36 -8.33
C ALA A 147 -8.97 -7.85 -6.99
N ARG A 148 -8.43 -8.26 -5.84
CA ARG A 148 -8.88 -7.87 -4.49
C ARG A 148 -8.15 -6.66 -3.91
N ARG A 149 -7.18 -6.11 -4.65
CA ARG A 149 -6.41 -4.95 -4.22
C ARG A 149 -7.28 -3.69 -4.13
N LYS A 150 -6.88 -2.74 -3.31
CA LYS A 150 -7.53 -1.41 -3.27
C LYS A 150 -7.66 -0.82 -4.67
N PRO A 151 -8.80 -0.29 -5.07
CA PRO A 151 -9.90 0.20 -4.22
C PRO A 151 -10.93 -0.85 -3.77
N GLU A 152 -10.70 -2.17 -3.94
CA GLU A 152 -11.56 -3.18 -3.31
C GLU A 152 -11.28 -3.25 -1.80
N SER A 153 -12.30 -3.62 -1.00
CA SER A 153 -12.23 -3.64 0.46
C SER A 153 -11.73 -4.96 1.05
N ASP A 154 -11.56 -6.00 0.22
CA ASP A 154 -11.29 -7.38 0.66
C ASP A 154 -10.18 -7.51 1.72
N TYR A 155 -9.02 -6.89 1.50
CA TYR A 155 -7.91 -6.95 2.44
C TYR A 155 -8.18 -6.12 3.69
N LEU A 156 -8.90 -5.01 3.54
CA LEU A 156 -9.27 -4.15 4.66
C LEU A 156 -10.27 -4.85 5.58
N GLU A 157 -11.29 -5.49 5.01
CA GLU A 157 -12.26 -6.29 5.77
C GLU A 157 -11.60 -7.44 6.55
N ARG A 158 -10.58 -8.09 5.96
CA ARG A 158 -9.78 -9.11 6.66
C ARG A 158 -8.99 -8.52 7.81
N ALA A 159 -8.33 -7.37 7.59
CA ALA A 159 -7.58 -6.71 8.65
C ALA A 159 -8.48 -6.30 9.82
N LEU A 160 -9.67 -5.76 9.53
CA LEU A 160 -10.67 -5.42 10.55
C LEU A 160 -11.12 -6.63 11.36
N ALA A 161 -11.35 -7.76 10.69
CA ALA A 161 -11.72 -9.02 11.37
C ALA A 161 -10.59 -9.54 12.29
N ASP A 162 -9.32 -9.49 11.85
CA ASP A 162 -8.18 -9.89 12.67
C ASP A 162 -7.96 -8.96 13.88
N LEU A 163 -8.33 -7.69 13.75
CA LEU A 163 -8.22 -6.69 14.81
C LEU A 163 -9.43 -6.67 15.75
N ASP A 164 -10.48 -7.41 15.43
CA ASP A 164 -11.79 -7.38 16.13
C ASP A 164 -12.37 -5.96 16.21
N ALA A 165 -12.22 -5.20 15.09
CA ALA A 165 -12.57 -3.79 15.02
C ALA A 165 -13.86 -3.57 14.22
N ASN A 166 -14.75 -2.72 14.74
CA ASN A 166 -15.98 -2.29 14.07
C ASN A 166 -15.91 -0.80 13.67
N GLU A 167 -15.35 0.03 14.55
CA GLU A 167 -15.13 1.46 14.31
C GLU A 167 -13.64 1.69 14.09
N ALA A 168 -13.19 1.72 12.84
CA ALA A 168 -11.78 1.82 12.52
C ALA A 168 -11.45 3.02 11.63
N LEU A 169 -10.19 3.42 11.65
CA LEU A 169 -9.65 4.46 10.80
C LEU A 169 -8.66 3.86 9.81
N TYR A 170 -8.82 4.15 8.52
CA TYR A 170 -7.84 3.81 7.51
C TYR A 170 -7.02 5.04 7.09
N VAL A 171 -5.70 4.91 7.06
CA VAL A 171 -4.77 6.00 6.71
C VAL A 171 -4.05 5.64 5.43
N GLY A 172 -4.22 6.45 4.39
CA GLY A 172 -3.62 6.24 3.08
C GLY A 172 -3.21 7.52 2.38
N ASP A 173 -2.46 7.42 1.29
CA ASP A 173 -1.96 8.54 0.49
C ASP A 173 -2.52 8.60 -0.93
N SER A 174 -3.50 7.74 -1.23
CA SER A 174 -4.10 7.64 -2.56
C SER A 174 -5.64 7.62 -2.52
N GLU A 175 -6.26 8.01 -3.63
CA GLU A 175 -7.72 7.92 -3.76
C GLU A 175 -8.23 6.48 -3.61
N LYS A 176 -7.42 5.48 -4.02
CA LYS A 176 -7.77 4.06 -3.86
C LYS A 176 -7.95 3.68 -2.38
N ASP A 177 -7.23 4.32 -1.48
CA ASP A 177 -7.31 4.12 -0.04
C ASP A 177 -8.64 4.61 0.51
N ILE A 178 -9.00 5.83 0.13
CA ILE A 178 -10.25 6.46 0.55
C ILE A 178 -11.46 5.67 0.04
N VAL A 179 -11.40 5.22 -1.21
CA VAL A 179 -12.46 4.38 -1.79
C VAL A 179 -12.56 3.02 -1.10
N ALA A 180 -11.43 2.38 -0.78
CA ALA A 180 -11.42 1.10 -0.07
C ALA A 180 -12.01 1.22 1.34
N ALA A 181 -11.62 2.25 2.10
CA ALA A 181 -12.18 2.54 3.42
C ALA A 181 -13.69 2.78 3.36
N ARG A 182 -14.15 3.60 2.40
CA ARG A 182 -15.57 3.86 2.18
C ARG A 182 -16.36 2.58 1.85
N ARG A 183 -15.77 1.66 1.06
CA ARG A 183 -16.39 0.37 0.73
C ARG A 183 -16.45 -0.57 1.93
N ALA A 184 -15.43 -0.52 2.78
CA ALA A 184 -15.41 -1.25 4.04
C ALA A 184 -16.33 -0.64 5.12
N GLY A 185 -16.89 0.56 4.88
CA GLY A 185 -17.77 1.25 5.81
C GLY A 185 -17.07 1.89 7.00
N ILE A 186 -15.79 2.22 6.87
CA ILE A 186 -14.98 2.85 7.92
C ILE A 186 -14.51 4.25 7.49
N ASP A 187 -14.06 5.03 8.46
CA ASP A 187 -13.48 6.35 8.25
C ASP A 187 -12.11 6.28 7.58
N SER A 188 -11.73 7.37 6.91
CA SER A 188 -10.45 7.47 6.20
C SER A 188 -9.76 8.80 6.43
N VAL A 189 -8.44 8.75 6.56
CA VAL A 189 -7.56 9.92 6.57
C VAL A 189 -6.66 9.88 5.34
N PHE A 190 -6.65 10.96 4.59
CA PHE A 190 -5.67 11.17 3.53
C PHE A 190 -4.40 11.79 4.10
N LEU A 191 -3.29 11.07 4.00
CA LEU A 191 -1.99 11.54 4.45
C LEU A 191 -1.32 12.34 3.33
N ARG A 192 -1.31 13.66 3.46
CA ARG A 192 -0.84 14.59 2.43
C ARG A 192 0.65 14.86 2.55
N ARG A 193 1.45 13.84 2.24
CA ARG A 193 2.91 13.99 2.15
C ARG A 193 3.33 14.72 0.87
N ASP A 194 4.57 15.17 0.80
CA ASP A 194 5.12 15.97 -0.31
C ASP A 194 4.88 15.37 -1.69
N HIS A 195 4.97 14.04 -1.84
CA HIS A 195 4.80 13.36 -3.14
C HIS A 195 3.35 13.37 -3.65
N VAL A 196 2.38 13.70 -2.79
CA VAL A 196 0.94 13.83 -3.10
C VAL A 196 0.36 15.19 -2.71
N ALA A 197 1.22 16.20 -2.45
CA ALA A 197 0.81 17.52 -1.99
C ALA A 197 -0.24 18.19 -2.90
N ASP A 198 -0.08 18.03 -4.22
CA ASP A 198 -0.92 18.66 -5.25
C ASP A 198 -2.04 17.72 -5.77
N VAL A 199 -2.21 16.53 -5.19
CA VAL A 199 -3.24 15.58 -5.63
C VAL A 199 -4.62 16.13 -5.27
N VAL A 200 -5.50 16.16 -6.28
CA VAL A 200 -6.93 16.50 -6.10
C VAL A 200 -7.70 15.19 -6.04
N LEU A 201 -8.38 14.96 -4.93
CA LEU A 201 -9.21 13.78 -4.73
C LEU A 201 -10.59 13.97 -5.35
N SER A 202 -11.14 12.95 -5.97
CA SER A 202 -12.54 12.93 -6.43
C SER A 202 -13.49 12.38 -5.37
N VAL A 203 -12.95 11.73 -4.35
CA VAL A 203 -13.69 11.21 -3.18
C VAL A 203 -13.16 11.88 -1.92
N GLU A 204 -14.06 12.46 -1.14
CA GLU A 204 -13.70 13.18 0.09
C GLU A 204 -13.36 12.19 1.21
N PRO A 205 -12.17 12.30 1.85
CA PRO A 205 -11.82 11.55 3.06
C PRO A 205 -12.54 12.14 4.29
N THR A 206 -12.57 11.41 5.41
CA THR A 206 -13.06 11.93 6.70
C THR A 206 -12.20 13.10 7.16
N ALA A 207 -10.88 13.02 6.97
CA ALA A 207 -9.94 14.12 7.24
C ALA A 207 -8.69 14.05 6.37
N GLU A 208 -7.92 15.13 6.34
CA GLU A 208 -6.57 15.19 5.77
C GLU A 208 -5.58 15.67 6.82
N VAL A 209 -4.41 15.02 6.86
CA VAL A 209 -3.31 15.42 7.76
C VAL A 209 -1.99 15.43 6.98
N PRO A 210 -1.02 16.29 7.36
CA PRO A 210 0.26 16.38 6.64
C PRO A 210 1.21 15.23 6.96
N ASP A 211 1.12 14.66 8.17
CA ASP A 211 2.06 13.67 8.69
C ASP A 211 1.42 12.78 9.79
N LEU A 212 2.13 11.73 10.17
CA LEU A 212 1.67 10.80 11.20
C LEU A 212 1.74 11.41 12.62
N GLN A 213 2.61 12.38 12.85
CA GLN A 213 2.66 13.07 14.13
C GLN A 213 1.36 13.83 14.39
N THR A 214 0.87 14.59 13.41
CA THR A 214 -0.42 15.30 13.47
C THR A 214 -1.59 14.33 13.63
N LEU A 215 -1.55 13.17 12.94
CA LEU A 215 -2.55 12.12 13.11
C LEU A 215 -2.61 11.62 14.56
N VAL A 216 -1.45 11.27 15.13
CA VAL A 216 -1.34 10.73 16.49
C VAL A 216 -1.81 11.76 17.53
N GLU A 217 -1.40 13.02 17.39
CA GLU A 217 -1.86 14.11 18.27
C GLU A 217 -3.38 14.21 18.25
N ALA A 218 -4.01 14.22 17.07
CA ALA A 218 -5.46 14.29 16.95
C ALA A 218 -6.18 13.11 17.62
N LEU A 219 -5.63 11.89 17.50
CA LEU A 219 -6.21 10.67 18.08
C LEU A 219 -6.00 10.57 19.60
N THR A 220 -4.96 11.20 20.15
CA THR A 220 -4.63 11.13 21.59
C THR A 220 -5.25 12.26 22.40
N GLU A 221 -5.46 13.45 21.84
CA GLU A 221 -6.09 14.60 22.53
C GLU A 221 -7.56 14.38 22.91
N GLN A 222 -8.22 13.36 22.35
CA GLN A 222 -9.65 13.09 22.56
C GLN A 222 -9.93 11.97 23.55
N ARG A 223 -8.91 11.32 24.09
CA ARG A 223 -9.00 10.30 25.14
C ARG A 223 -8.65 10.92 26.49
#